data_d37b20310f6a400c3a9a7a4ff0345112
#
_entry.id   d37b20310f6a400c3a9a7a4ff0345112
#
_cell.length_a   1.000
_cell.length_b   1.000
_cell.length_c   1.000
_cell.angle_alpha   90.00
_cell.angle_beta   90.00
_cell.angle_gamma   90.00
#
_symmetry.space_group_name_H-M   'P 1'
#
loop_
_entity.id
_entity.type
_entity.pdbx_description
1 polymer ?
#
loop_
_entity_poly.entity_id
_entity_poly.type
_entity_poly.pdbx_seq_one_letter_code
_entity_poly.pdbx_strand_id
1 'polypeptide(L)'
;MAEVTAPYPTGTPCWVDLMAKDQQAALDFYRDLFGWQGRPGPAEFGGYAVCELNGRAAAGIGPAMSPEGVPEPPTVWTSYLAGADAQVTQDAIVSAGGTLLVPVMDVGTLGRMLIAADPQGAVFGVWQPGEFHGARVVNEPGALIWNELHTSDVPGATAFYGEAFGIEIEPLDGADSYWQLRVGGRTVGGVTLLDGDPPGTPPHWLTYFAVDDVDSTVDALVKRNGTVLAPPFDMMAGRMTVVADPQGAPFAMIKPIPL
;
A
#
# COMPACT_ATOMS: atom_id res chain seq x y z
N MET A 1 -18.87 -9.44 7.95
CA MET A 1 -17.64 -8.98 7.31
C MET A 1 -16.68 -10.15 7.26
N ALA A 2 -16.11 -10.46 6.11
CA ALA A 2 -15.34 -11.69 5.95
C ALA A 2 -13.88 -11.42 6.30
N GLU A 3 -13.35 -12.14 7.29
CA GLU A 3 -11.92 -12.17 7.61
C GLU A 3 -11.17 -12.87 6.49
N VAL A 4 -10.00 -12.33 6.10
CA VAL A 4 -9.09 -12.99 5.17
C VAL A 4 -8.29 -14.03 5.95
N THR A 5 -8.53 -15.31 5.66
CA THR A 5 -7.92 -16.44 6.39
C THR A 5 -6.99 -17.28 5.52
N ALA A 6 -6.99 -17.07 4.21
CA ALA A 6 -6.14 -17.76 3.24
C ALA A 6 -5.10 -16.80 2.63
N PRO A 7 -3.97 -17.32 2.12
CA PRO A 7 -3.02 -16.51 1.35
C PRO A 7 -3.70 -15.81 0.17
N TYR A 8 -3.25 -14.62 -0.14
CA TYR A 8 -3.72 -13.87 -1.30
C TYR A 8 -3.19 -14.50 -2.60
N PRO A 9 -3.98 -14.51 -3.69
CA PRO A 9 -3.48 -14.90 -5.00
C PRO A 9 -2.29 -14.02 -5.44
N THR A 10 -1.31 -14.61 -6.14
CA THR A 10 -0.15 -13.88 -6.69
C THR A 10 -0.59 -12.63 -7.46
N GLY A 11 0.09 -11.51 -7.24
CA GLY A 11 -0.22 -10.22 -7.83
C GLY A 11 -1.29 -9.40 -7.10
N THR A 12 -2.00 -9.97 -6.12
CA THR A 12 -2.99 -9.23 -5.33
C THR A 12 -2.28 -8.36 -4.29
N PRO A 13 -2.61 -7.07 -4.12
CA PRO A 13 -2.17 -6.29 -2.99
C PRO A 13 -2.62 -6.97 -1.67
N CYS A 14 -1.65 -7.33 -0.84
CA CYS A 14 -1.91 -8.19 0.33
C CYS A 14 -1.52 -7.56 1.66
N TRP A 15 -0.67 -6.54 1.63
CA TRP A 15 -0.18 -5.85 2.83
C TRP A 15 0.21 -4.43 2.50
N VAL A 16 0.19 -3.57 3.52
CA VAL A 16 0.75 -2.23 3.45
C VAL A 16 1.55 -1.95 4.70
N ASP A 17 2.67 -1.25 4.57
CA ASP A 17 3.43 -0.80 5.73
C ASP A 17 4.02 0.60 5.57
N LEU A 18 4.39 1.18 6.69
CA LEU A 18 4.98 2.49 6.83
C LEU A 18 6.29 2.39 7.62
N MET A 19 7.40 2.82 7.02
CA MET A 19 8.65 3.04 7.77
C MET A 19 8.68 4.48 8.26
N ALA A 20 8.37 4.66 9.55
CA ALA A 20 8.20 5.96 10.19
C ALA A 20 9.48 6.45 10.87
N LYS A 21 9.81 7.74 10.74
CA LYS A 21 10.96 8.36 11.46
C LYS A 21 10.76 8.32 12.96
N ASP A 22 9.53 8.59 13.42
CA ASP A 22 9.07 8.38 14.79
C ASP A 22 7.95 7.34 14.79
N GLN A 23 8.33 6.09 15.04
CA GLN A 23 7.40 4.97 15.05
C GLN A 23 6.29 5.14 16.10
N GLN A 24 6.63 5.63 17.31
CA GLN A 24 5.64 5.77 18.37
C GLN A 24 4.61 6.84 18.02
N ALA A 25 5.05 7.97 17.47
CA ALA A 25 4.15 9.02 17.01
C ALA A 25 3.23 8.53 15.87
N ALA A 26 3.75 7.71 14.96
CA ALA A 26 2.93 7.10 13.91
C ALA A 26 1.90 6.12 14.49
N LEU A 27 2.31 5.24 15.41
CA LEU A 27 1.40 4.30 16.09
C LEU A 27 0.27 5.05 16.82
N ASP A 28 0.59 6.14 17.53
CA ASP A 28 -0.41 6.95 18.22
C ASP A 28 -1.35 7.65 17.25
N PHE A 29 -0.82 8.20 16.14
CA PHE A 29 -1.61 8.86 15.12
C PHE A 29 -2.64 7.90 14.47
N TYR A 30 -2.20 6.73 14.00
CA TYR A 30 -3.09 5.79 13.32
C TYR A 30 -4.02 5.05 14.29
N ARG A 31 -3.62 4.86 15.57
CA ARG A 31 -4.55 4.43 16.62
C ARG A 31 -5.72 5.41 16.75
N ASP A 32 -5.41 6.70 16.83
CA ASP A 32 -6.42 7.73 17.05
C ASP A 32 -7.26 8.04 15.80
N LEU A 33 -6.73 7.76 14.60
CA LEU A 33 -7.42 8.00 13.34
C LEU A 33 -8.30 6.81 12.91
N PHE A 34 -7.75 5.58 13.00
CA PHE A 34 -8.37 4.37 12.49
C PHE A 34 -8.72 3.33 13.57
N GLY A 35 -8.36 3.59 14.82
CA GLY A 35 -8.60 2.65 15.92
C GLY A 35 -7.61 1.49 15.98
N TRP A 36 -6.48 1.58 15.28
CA TRP A 36 -5.49 0.51 15.26
C TRP A 36 -4.84 0.32 16.61
N GLN A 37 -4.61 -0.95 16.96
CA GLN A 37 -3.85 -1.34 18.15
C GLN A 37 -2.50 -1.87 17.68
N GLY A 38 -1.43 -1.13 17.94
CA GLY A 38 -0.07 -1.47 17.58
C GLY A 38 0.89 -1.09 18.71
N ARG A 39 1.98 -1.82 18.82
CA ARG A 39 3.11 -1.52 19.70
C ARG A 39 4.39 -1.99 19.03
N PRO A 40 5.56 -1.36 19.31
CA PRO A 40 6.83 -1.84 18.80
C PRO A 40 6.99 -3.34 19.04
N GLY A 41 7.33 -4.05 17.99
CA GLY A 41 7.51 -5.49 17.99
C GLY A 41 8.86 -5.91 18.58
N PRO A 42 9.21 -7.20 18.50
CA PRO A 42 10.48 -7.72 18.97
C PRO A 42 11.68 -7.07 18.26
N ALA A 43 12.78 -6.88 19.01
CA ALA A 43 14.01 -6.29 18.46
C ALA A 43 14.63 -7.12 17.31
N GLU A 44 14.42 -8.43 17.31
CA GLU A 44 14.86 -9.35 16.26
C GLU A 44 14.20 -9.06 14.89
N PHE A 45 13.02 -8.43 14.89
CA PHE A 45 12.34 -7.91 13.70
C PHE A 45 12.47 -6.38 13.59
N GLY A 46 13.54 -5.80 14.12
CA GLY A 46 13.79 -4.37 14.05
C GLY A 46 12.75 -3.48 14.73
N GLY A 47 11.94 -4.04 15.66
CA GLY A 47 10.86 -3.31 16.32
C GLY A 47 9.60 -3.12 15.46
N TYR A 48 9.49 -3.78 14.31
CA TYR A 48 8.33 -3.69 13.42
C TYR A 48 7.03 -4.05 14.13
N ALA A 49 6.05 -3.17 14.07
CA ALA A 49 4.73 -3.33 14.68
C ALA A 49 3.72 -3.82 13.65
N VAL A 50 3.03 -4.93 13.95
CA VAL A 50 1.79 -5.28 13.27
C VAL A 50 0.66 -4.56 14.00
N CYS A 51 0.00 -3.65 13.30
CA CYS A 51 -1.18 -2.94 13.79
C CYS A 51 -2.43 -3.76 13.52
N GLU A 52 -3.28 -3.89 14.53
CA GLU A 52 -4.51 -4.67 14.44
C GLU A 52 -5.75 -3.77 14.54
N LEU A 53 -6.74 -4.08 13.74
CA LEU A 53 -8.09 -3.55 13.85
C LEU A 53 -9.03 -4.66 14.32
N ASN A 54 -9.59 -4.50 15.52
CA ASN A 54 -10.44 -5.51 16.16
C ASN A 54 -9.78 -6.91 16.24
N GLY A 55 -8.48 -6.95 16.61
CA GLY A 55 -7.70 -8.19 16.76
C GLY A 55 -7.31 -8.86 15.43
N ARG A 56 -7.44 -8.17 14.30
CA ARG A 56 -7.06 -8.66 12.97
C ARG A 56 -5.98 -7.75 12.37
N ALA A 57 -4.92 -8.33 11.81
CA ALA A 57 -3.84 -7.57 11.19
C ALA A 57 -4.37 -6.65 10.07
N ALA A 58 -4.06 -5.36 10.16
CA ALA A 58 -4.53 -4.31 9.26
C ALA A 58 -3.40 -3.69 8.44
N ALA A 59 -2.29 -3.32 9.08
CA ALA A 59 -1.13 -2.69 8.46
C ALA A 59 0.12 -2.84 9.32
N GLY A 60 1.30 -2.55 8.77
CA GLY A 60 2.57 -2.52 9.46
C GLY A 60 3.09 -1.11 9.73
N ILE A 61 3.77 -0.90 10.87
CA ILE A 61 4.50 0.34 11.12
C ILE A 61 5.87 -0.03 11.72
N GLY A 62 6.94 0.20 10.96
CA GLY A 62 8.31 -0.01 11.39
C GLY A 62 9.04 1.31 11.65
N PRO A 63 10.16 1.29 12.41
CA PRO A 63 11.05 2.43 12.47
C PRO A 63 11.80 2.57 11.14
N ALA A 64 11.89 3.79 10.60
CA ALA A 64 12.77 4.06 9.48
C ALA A 64 14.22 3.82 9.92
N MET A 65 14.94 3.01 9.16
CA MET A 65 16.36 2.72 9.39
C MET A 65 17.15 3.12 8.15
N SER A 66 18.18 3.93 8.35
CA SER A 66 19.16 4.23 7.31
C SER A 66 20.54 3.89 7.82
N PRO A 67 21.41 3.27 6.99
CA PRO A 67 22.81 3.13 7.31
C PRO A 67 23.45 4.51 7.56
N GLU A 68 24.47 4.55 8.40
CA GLU A 68 25.20 5.79 8.70
C GLU A 68 25.71 6.43 7.42
N GLY A 69 25.40 7.73 7.24
CA GLY A 69 25.79 8.50 6.05
C GLY A 69 24.90 8.33 4.81
N VAL A 70 23.85 7.54 4.89
CA VAL A 70 22.83 7.42 3.83
C VAL A 70 21.61 8.30 4.20
N PRO A 71 21.10 9.14 3.28
CA PRO A 71 19.90 9.91 3.54
C PRO A 71 18.73 8.99 3.93
N GLU A 72 17.93 9.42 4.90
CA GLU A 72 16.71 8.68 5.27
C GLU A 72 15.77 8.61 4.05
N PRO A 73 15.16 7.44 3.79
CA PRO A 73 14.15 7.33 2.74
C PRO A 73 12.93 8.21 3.08
N PRO A 74 12.16 8.63 2.08
CA PRO A 74 10.92 9.33 2.33
C PRO A 74 9.97 8.46 3.17
N THR A 75 9.20 9.09 4.06
CA THR A 75 8.15 8.40 4.82
C THR A 75 6.96 8.20 3.89
N VAL A 76 6.76 6.97 3.43
CA VAL A 76 5.69 6.59 2.49
C VAL A 76 5.10 5.24 2.86
N TRP A 77 3.84 5.04 2.52
CA TRP A 77 3.22 3.72 2.58
C TRP A 77 3.72 2.86 1.42
N THR A 78 4.17 1.64 1.73
CA THR A 78 4.58 0.65 0.74
C THR A 78 3.44 -0.35 0.54
N SER A 79 2.98 -0.51 -0.70
CA SER A 79 2.04 -1.57 -1.07
C SER A 79 2.81 -2.84 -1.40
N TYR A 80 2.41 -3.98 -0.82
CA TYR A 80 2.99 -5.28 -1.10
C TYR A 80 2.05 -6.12 -1.96
N LEU A 81 2.59 -6.66 -3.04
CA LEU A 81 1.92 -7.64 -3.90
C LEU A 81 2.24 -9.06 -3.42
N ALA A 82 1.25 -9.92 -3.37
CA ALA A 82 1.46 -11.32 -3.01
C ALA A 82 2.33 -12.02 -4.08
N GLY A 83 3.24 -12.86 -3.63
CA GLY A 83 4.06 -13.73 -4.48
C GLY A 83 4.03 -15.16 -3.95
N ALA A 84 3.82 -16.14 -4.81
CA ALA A 84 3.85 -17.56 -4.40
C ALA A 84 5.27 -18.04 -4.10
N ASP A 85 6.27 -17.50 -4.80
CA ASP A 85 7.70 -17.74 -4.60
C ASP A 85 8.45 -16.43 -4.84
N ALA A 86 9.04 -15.87 -3.76
CA ALA A 86 9.71 -14.58 -3.81
C ALA A 86 10.93 -14.59 -4.73
N GLN A 87 11.67 -15.71 -4.82
CA GLN A 87 12.84 -15.79 -5.69
C GLN A 87 12.44 -15.81 -7.17
N VAL A 88 11.43 -16.59 -7.53
CA VAL A 88 10.90 -16.63 -8.90
C VAL A 88 10.35 -15.26 -9.28
N THR A 89 9.62 -14.61 -8.37
CA THR A 89 9.07 -13.26 -8.59
C THR A 89 10.21 -12.23 -8.74
N GLN A 90 11.26 -12.32 -7.93
CA GLN A 90 12.44 -11.45 -8.07
C GLN A 90 13.07 -11.56 -9.46
N ASP A 91 13.28 -12.80 -9.93
CA ASP A 91 13.90 -13.05 -11.23
C ASP A 91 13.01 -12.51 -12.37
N ALA A 92 11.68 -12.68 -12.25
CA ALA A 92 10.72 -12.12 -13.19
C ALA A 92 10.70 -10.58 -13.21
N ILE A 93 10.75 -9.93 -12.02
CA ILE A 93 10.85 -8.46 -11.90
C ILE A 93 12.09 -7.94 -12.62
N VAL A 94 13.26 -8.57 -12.40
CA VAL A 94 14.52 -8.16 -13.05
C VAL A 94 14.44 -8.38 -14.57
N SER A 95 13.89 -9.52 -15.01
CA SER A 95 13.72 -9.83 -16.44
C SER A 95 12.79 -8.84 -17.14
N ALA A 96 11.74 -8.39 -16.46
CA ALA A 96 10.79 -7.40 -16.96
C ALA A 96 11.30 -5.93 -16.90
N GLY A 97 12.56 -5.72 -16.45
CA GLY A 97 13.20 -4.40 -16.40
C GLY A 97 13.01 -3.64 -15.09
N GLY A 98 12.47 -4.26 -14.05
CA GLY A 98 12.40 -3.66 -12.71
C GLY A 98 13.75 -3.64 -12.00
N THR A 99 13.83 -2.84 -10.95
CA THR A 99 15.05 -2.66 -10.15
C THR A 99 14.83 -3.19 -8.73
N LEU A 100 15.75 -4.02 -8.24
CA LEU A 100 15.73 -4.46 -6.84
C LEU A 100 16.32 -3.39 -5.93
N LEU A 101 15.57 -2.99 -4.91
CA LEU A 101 16.03 -2.09 -3.84
C LEU A 101 16.45 -2.90 -2.63
N VAL A 102 15.68 -3.94 -2.28
CA VAL A 102 16.02 -4.94 -1.27
C VAL A 102 15.80 -6.31 -1.90
N PRO A 103 16.83 -7.15 -2.08
CA PRO A 103 16.67 -8.50 -2.60
C PRO A 103 15.86 -9.37 -1.64
N VAL A 104 15.44 -10.55 -2.11
CA VAL A 104 14.69 -11.50 -1.29
C VAL A 104 15.38 -11.75 0.05
N MET A 105 14.63 -11.59 1.12
CA MET A 105 15.07 -11.87 2.49
C MET A 105 14.00 -12.64 3.27
N ASP A 106 14.47 -13.46 4.21
CA ASP A 106 13.58 -14.19 5.11
C ASP A 106 13.14 -13.31 6.29
N VAL A 107 11.86 -13.39 6.64
CA VAL A 107 11.27 -12.74 7.82
C VAL A 107 10.87 -13.85 8.82
N GLY A 108 11.85 -14.62 9.27
CA GLY A 108 11.63 -15.77 10.15
C GLY A 108 10.66 -16.78 9.53
N THR A 109 9.72 -17.29 10.34
CA THR A 109 8.65 -18.19 9.89
C THR A 109 7.48 -17.47 9.24
N LEU A 110 7.44 -16.13 9.35
CA LEU A 110 6.32 -15.31 8.86
C LEU A 110 6.22 -15.33 7.34
N GLY A 111 7.36 -15.33 6.65
CA GLY A 111 7.40 -15.32 5.19
C GLY A 111 8.71 -14.78 4.64
N ARG A 112 8.70 -14.41 3.36
CA ARG A 112 9.83 -13.79 2.65
C ARG A 112 9.36 -12.52 1.96
N MET A 113 10.24 -11.53 1.89
CA MET A 113 9.92 -10.27 1.24
C MET A 113 11.05 -9.81 0.32
N LEU A 114 10.73 -8.90 -0.56
CA LEU A 114 11.67 -8.06 -1.30
C LEU A 114 11.06 -6.67 -1.52
N ILE A 115 11.88 -5.68 -1.83
CA ILE A 115 11.42 -4.35 -2.29
C ILE A 115 12.01 -4.11 -3.66
N ALA A 116 11.18 -3.66 -4.59
CA ALA A 116 11.55 -3.36 -5.95
C ALA A 116 10.91 -2.05 -6.44
N ALA A 117 11.40 -1.56 -7.55
CA ALA A 117 10.74 -0.51 -8.33
C ALA A 117 10.43 -1.06 -9.72
N ASP A 118 9.30 -0.66 -10.27
CA ASP A 118 8.97 -0.91 -11.67
C ASP A 118 9.85 -0.07 -12.61
N PRO A 119 9.80 -0.28 -13.94
CA PRO A 119 10.64 0.46 -14.89
C PRO A 119 10.41 1.98 -14.90
N GLN A 120 9.26 2.47 -14.40
CA GLN A 120 8.95 3.88 -14.27
C GLN A 120 9.39 4.47 -12.92
N GLY A 121 9.77 3.62 -11.96
CA GLY A 121 10.25 4.00 -10.64
C GLY A 121 9.25 3.88 -9.50
N ALA A 122 8.04 3.34 -9.74
CA ALA A 122 7.09 3.09 -8.66
C ALA A 122 7.58 1.95 -7.75
N VAL A 123 7.80 2.27 -6.48
CA VAL A 123 8.32 1.32 -5.48
C VAL A 123 7.17 0.49 -4.90
N PHE A 124 7.41 -0.80 -4.77
CA PHE A 124 6.47 -1.75 -4.17
C PHE A 124 7.22 -2.89 -3.45
N GLY A 125 6.53 -3.55 -2.54
CA GLY A 125 7.00 -4.77 -1.92
C GLY A 125 6.43 -6.01 -2.58
N VAL A 126 7.09 -7.15 -2.38
CA VAL A 126 6.53 -8.48 -2.62
C VAL A 126 6.53 -9.24 -1.32
N TRP A 127 5.44 -9.93 -1.03
CA TRP A 127 5.29 -10.79 0.13
C TRP A 127 5.00 -12.22 -0.28
N GLN A 128 5.90 -13.13 0.04
CA GLN A 128 5.65 -14.58 -0.01
C GLN A 128 5.20 -15.02 1.38
N PRO A 129 3.94 -15.48 1.55
CA PRO A 129 3.43 -15.84 2.86
C PRO A 129 4.08 -17.13 3.40
N GLY A 130 4.42 -17.10 4.69
CA GLY A 130 4.64 -18.26 5.54
C GLY A 130 3.48 -18.38 6.52
N GLU A 131 3.73 -18.17 7.81
CA GLU A 131 2.70 -18.13 8.86
C GLU A 131 1.87 -16.83 8.82
N PHE A 132 2.40 -15.76 8.22
CA PHE A 132 1.73 -14.47 8.07
C PHE A 132 1.29 -14.26 6.61
N HIS A 133 -0.01 -14.18 6.39
CA HIS A 133 -0.59 -14.10 5.03
C HIS A 133 -0.79 -12.66 4.53
N GLY A 134 -0.53 -11.63 5.36
CA GLY A 134 -0.83 -10.23 5.05
C GLY A 134 -2.03 -9.71 5.85
N ALA A 135 -2.75 -8.73 5.30
CA ALA A 135 -3.90 -8.12 5.96
C ALA A 135 -5.03 -9.14 6.19
N ARG A 136 -5.48 -9.26 7.43
CA ARG A 136 -6.61 -10.12 7.81
C ARG A 136 -7.95 -9.38 7.83
N VAL A 137 -7.88 -8.05 7.80
CA VAL A 137 -9.03 -7.16 7.71
C VAL A 137 -8.84 -6.20 6.54
N VAL A 138 -9.82 -6.21 5.62
CA VAL A 138 -9.88 -5.34 4.44
C VAL A 138 -11.32 -4.92 4.18
N ASN A 139 -11.51 -3.82 3.43
CA ASN A 139 -12.84 -3.36 3.00
C ASN A 139 -13.80 -3.03 4.15
N GLU A 140 -13.25 -2.63 5.30
CA GLU A 140 -14.01 -2.17 6.47
C GLU A 140 -13.46 -0.80 6.88
N PRO A 141 -14.24 0.08 7.55
CA PRO A 141 -13.73 1.34 8.09
C PRO A 141 -12.49 1.13 8.96
N GLY A 142 -11.45 1.92 8.69
CA GLY A 142 -10.13 1.79 9.32
C GLY A 142 -9.23 0.72 8.69
N ALA A 143 -9.63 0.03 7.63
CA ALA A 143 -8.84 -1.01 6.97
C ALA A 143 -8.49 -0.64 5.52
N LEU A 144 -7.49 -1.35 4.99
CA LEU A 144 -7.11 -1.30 3.58
C LEU A 144 -8.32 -1.62 2.69
N ILE A 145 -8.57 -0.79 1.68
CA ILE A 145 -9.65 -1.01 0.72
C ILE A 145 -9.17 -1.04 -0.72
N TRP A 146 -8.12 -0.30 -1.05
CA TRP A 146 -7.64 -0.18 -2.42
C TRP A 146 -6.16 0.14 -2.47
N ASN A 147 -5.50 -0.22 -3.57
CA ASN A 147 -4.17 0.24 -3.92
C ASN A 147 -4.20 0.69 -5.38
N GLU A 148 -3.59 1.83 -5.65
CA GLU A 148 -3.62 2.45 -6.97
C GLU A 148 -2.20 2.78 -7.44
N LEU A 149 -1.85 2.32 -8.63
CA LEU A 149 -0.61 2.68 -9.28
C LEU A 149 -0.81 3.99 -10.06
N HIS A 150 -0.05 5.01 -9.70
CA HIS A 150 0.10 6.23 -10.47
C HIS A 150 1.35 6.11 -11.36
N THR A 151 1.18 6.11 -12.67
CA THR A 151 2.26 5.85 -13.62
C THR A 151 2.32 6.89 -14.74
N SER A 152 3.48 7.05 -15.35
CA SER A 152 3.65 7.88 -16.54
C SER A 152 3.43 7.08 -17.85
N ASP A 153 3.40 5.73 -17.76
CA ASP A 153 3.34 4.84 -18.92
C ASP A 153 2.49 3.59 -18.62
N VAL A 154 1.21 3.65 -18.93
CA VAL A 154 0.28 2.53 -18.71
C VAL A 154 0.63 1.30 -19.58
N PRO A 155 1.00 1.43 -20.87
CA PRO A 155 1.46 0.29 -21.65
C PRO A 155 2.70 -0.40 -21.03
N GLY A 156 3.68 0.37 -20.57
CA GLY A 156 4.86 -0.16 -19.89
C GLY A 156 4.52 -0.85 -18.58
N ALA A 157 3.63 -0.27 -17.76
CA ALA A 157 3.12 -0.90 -16.55
C ALA A 157 2.37 -2.20 -16.86
N THR A 158 1.52 -2.22 -17.92
CA THR A 158 0.80 -3.42 -18.35
C THR A 158 1.77 -4.57 -18.71
N ALA A 159 2.82 -4.28 -19.46
CA ALA A 159 3.84 -5.28 -19.81
C ALA A 159 4.57 -5.79 -18.57
N PHE A 160 5.03 -4.88 -17.70
CA PHE A 160 5.80 -5.22 -16.50
C PHE A 160 5.00 -6.05 -15.49
N TYR A 161 3.85 -5.56 -15.04
CA TYR A 161 3.04 -6.28 -14.04
C TYR A 161 2.42 -7.56 -14.61
N GLY A 162 2.17 -7.60 -15.93
CA GLY A 162 1.76 -8.81 -16.64
C GLY A 162 2.85 -9.90 -16.62
N GLU A 163 4.09 -9.54 -16.94
CA GLU A 163 5.22 -10.49 -16.98
C GLU A 163 5.63 -10.94 -15.56
N ALA A 164 5.72 -9.99 -14.61
CA ALA A 164 6.22 -10.29 -13.28
C ALA A 164 5.20 -11.02 -12.38
N PHE A 165 3.89 -10.76 -12.55
CA PHE A 165 2.85 -11.24 -11.62
C PHE A 165 1.64 -11.89 -12.30
N GLY A 166 1.53 -11.84 -13.62
CA GLY A 166 0.32 -12.26 -14.33
C GLY A 166 -0.89 -11.33 -14.10
N ILE A 167 -0.63 -10.06 -13.73
CA ILE A 167 -1.67 -9.05 -13.56
C ILE A 167 -2.14 -8.58 -14.93
N GLU A 168 -3.46 -8.53 -15.11
CA GLU A 168 -4.10 -7.91 -16.27
C GLU A 168 -4.44 -6.45 -15.93
N ILE A 169 -4.07 -5.51 -16.82
CA ILE A 169 -4.44 -4.10 -16.70
C ILE A 169 -5.38 -3.77 -17.86
N GLU A 170 -6.64 -3.49 -17.52
CA GLU A 170 -7.72 -3.27 -18.49
C GLU A 170 -8.39 -1.91 -18.25
N PRO A 171 -8.79 -1.17 -19.30
CA PRO A 171 -9.56 0.06 -19.14
C PRO A 171 -10.82 -0.17 -18.29
N LEU A 172 -11.16 0.77 -17.41
CA LEU A 172 -12.43 0.77 -16.71
C LEU A 172 -13.51 1.40 -17.60
N ASP A 173 -14.56 0.65 -17.92
CA ASP A 173 -15.67 1.13 -18.71
C ASP A 173 -16.30 2.38 -18.07
N GLY A 174 -16.46 3.44 -18.87
CA GLY A 174 -17.07 4.69 -18.45
C GLY A 174 -16.17 5.63 -17.64
N ALA A 175 -14.87 5.31 -17.52
CA ALA A 175 -13.88 6.20 -16.92
C ALA A 175 -12.80 6.56 -17.95
N ASP A 176 -12.53 7.85 -18.09
CA ASP A 176 -11.41 8.33 -18.89
C ASP A 176 -10.12 8.19 -18.08
N SER A 177 -9.06 7.64 -18.69
CA SER A 177 -7.71 7.55 -18.10
C SER A 177 -7.63 6.77 -16.76
N TYR A 178 -8.46 5.73 -16.60
CA TYR A 178 -8.42 4.83 -15.45
C TYR A 178 -8.50 3.37 -15.90
N TRP A 179 -7.67 2.52 -15.29
CA TRP A 179 -7.58 1.09 -15.59
C TRP A 179 -7.74 0.27 -14.32
N GLN A 180 -8.24 -0.95 -14.46
CA GLN A 180 -8.36 -1.93 -13.40
C GLN A 180 -7.14 -2.85 -13.39
N LEU A 181 -6.58 -3.11 -12.20
CA LEU A 181 -5.69 -4.23 -11.97
C LEU A 181 -6.52 -5.48 -11.70
N ARG A 182 -6.34 -6.53 -12.48
CA ARG A 182 -7.11 -7.77 -12.35
C ARG A 182 -6.21 -8.96 -12.11
N VAL A 183 -6.63 -9.82 -11.19
CA VAL A 183 -5.99 -11.10 -10.85
C VAL A 183 -7.05 -12.18 -10.82
N GLY A 184 -6.90 -13.20 -11.66
CA GLY A 184 -7.87 -14.30 -11.73
C GLY A 184 -9.30 -13.84 -12.01
N GLY A 185 -9.47 -12.83 -12.87
CA GLY A 185 -10.75 -12.26 -13.23
C GLY A 185 -11.39 -11.32 -12.18
N ARG A 186 -10.70 -11.03 -11.07
CA ARG A 186 -11.17 -10.11 -10.02
C ARG A 186 -10.39 -8.80 -10.07
N THR A 187 -11.06 -7.68 -9.94
CA THR A 187 -10.41 -6.37 -9.76
C THR A 187 -9.83 -6.29 -8.35
N VAL A 188 -8.53 -6.00 -8.25
CA VAL A 188 -7.77 -5.97 -7.00
C VAL A 188 -7.09 -4.63 -6.74
N GLY A 189 -7.16 -3.69 -7.67
CA GLY A 189 -6.55 -2.38 -7.59
C GLY A 189 -6.84 -1.56 -8.84
N GLY A 190 -6.25 -0.37 -8.91
CA GLY A 190 -6.38 0.55 -10.02
C GLY A 190 -5.05 1.04 -10.56
N VAL A 191 -5.11 1.63 -11.76
CA VAL A 191 -4.00 2.35 -12.38
C VAL A 191 -4.54 3.66 -12.92
N THR A 192 -3.79 4.73 -12.72
CA THR A 192 -4.07 6.04 -13.29
C THR A 192 -2.80 6.71 -13.81
N LEU A 193 -2.96 7.70 -14.66
CA LEU A 193 -1.84 8.55 -15.07
C LEU A 193 -1.54 9.60 -13.99
N LEU A 194 -0.28 10.03 -13.93
CA LEU A 194 0.20 11.09 -13.03
C LEU A 194 -0.38 12.48 -13.32
N ASP A 195 -1.21 12.63 -14.36
CA ASP A 195 -1.76 13.93 -14.78
C ASP A 195 -2.62 14.60 -13.69
N GLY A 196 -3.15 13.82 -12.75
CA GLY A 196 -3.92 14.31 -11.59
C GLY A 196 -3.06 14.66 -10.36
N ASP A 197 -1.78 14.31 -10.38
CA ASP A 197 -0.88 14.52 -9.26
C ASP A 197 -0.20 15.91 -9.32
N PRO A 198 0.33 16.41 -8.20
CA PRO A 198 1.14 17.61 -8.18
C PRO A 198 2.33 17.50 -9.15
N PRO A 199 2.71 18.58 -9.87
CA PRO A 199 3.84 18.57 -10.78
C PRO A 199 5.12 18.07 -10.11
N GLY A 200 5.80 17.11 -10.74
CA GLY A 200 7.04 16.51 -10.22
C GLY A 200 6.83 15.31 -9.28
N THR A 201 5.60 14.89 -9.05
CA THR A 201 5.32 13.63 -8.34
C THR A 201 5.87 12.45 -9.16
N PRO A 202 6.73 11.59 -8.59
CA PRO A 202 7.21 10.42 -9.31
C PRO A 202 6.13 9.33 -9.37
N PRO A 203 6.26 8.34 -10.28
CA PRO A 203 5.41 7.15 -10.25
C PRO A 203 5.44 6.49 -8.88
N HIS A 204 4.26 6.09 -8.40
CA HIS A 204 4.10 5.56 -7.05
C HIS A 204 2.85 4.70 -6.89
N TRP A 205 2.81 3.93 -5.82
CA TRP A 205 1.61 3.27 -5.33
C TRP A 205 0.95 4.12 -4.24
N LEU A 206 -0.34 4.40 -4.39
CA LEU A 206 -1.15 5.08 -3.38
C LEU A 206 -2.03 4.07 -2.67
N THR A 207 -1.93 4.05 -1.34
CA THR A 207 -2.73 3.19 -0.46
C THR A 207 -4.01 3.92 -0.05
N TYR A 208 -5.14 3.23 -0.07
CA TYR A 208 -6.45 3.74 0.33
C TYR A 208 -6.96 3.01 1.56
N PHE A 209 -7.39 3.76 2.58
CA PHE A 209 -8.09 3.23 3.74
C PHE A 209 -9.57 3.62 3.69
N ALA A 210 -10.44 2.65 4.00
CA ALA A 210 -11.87 2.92 4.11
C ALA A 210 -12.16 3.72 5.38
N VAL A 211 -13.15 4.61 5.30
CA VAL A 211 -13.66 5.35 6.46
C VAL A 211 -15.18 5.43 6.42
N ASP A 212 -15.81 5.59 7.59
CA ASP A 212 -17.26 5.77 7.68
C ASP A 212 -17.71 7.14 7.16
N ASP A 213 -16.89 8.17 7.36
CA ASP A 213 -17.15 9.54 6.94
C ASP A 213 -15.84 10.28 6.66
N VAL A 214 -15.66 10.72 5.41
CA VAL A 214 -14.41 11.36 4.97
C VAL A 214 -14.22 12.72 5.64
N ASP A 215 -15.27 13.54 5.68
CA ASP A 215 -15.15 14.93 6.18
C ASP A 215 -14.79 14.96 7.67
N SER A 216 -15.47 14.17 8.49
CA SER A 216 -15.16 14.07 9.93
C SER A 216 -13.79 13.44 10.20
N THR A 217 -13.35 12.49 9.35
CA THR A 217 -12.02 11.88 9.48
C THR A 217 -10.92 12.88 9.07
N VAL A 218 -11.15 13.71 8.06
CA VAL A 218 -10.25 14.82 7.71
C VAL A 218 -10.14 15.82 8.87
N ASP A 219 -11.25 16.18 9.50
CA ASP A 219 -11.23 17.05 10.69
C ASP A 219 -10.40 16.43 11.83
N ALA A 220 -10.52 15.13 12.04
CA ALA A 220 -9.75 14.41 13.04
C ALA A 220 -8.25 14.37 12.68
N LEU A 221 -7.91 14.15 11.40
CA LEU A 221 -6.56 14.14 10.88
C LEU A 221 -5.88 15.49 11.05
N VAL A 222 -6.53 16.60 10.66
CA VAL A 222 -5.99 17.96 10.76
C VAL A 222 -5.75 18.34 12.22
N LYS A 223 -6.66 18.00 13.14
CA LYS A 223 -6.48 18.20 14.59
C LYS A 223 -5.26 17.46 15.15
N ARG A 224 -4.74 16.46 14.45
CA ARG A 224 -3.55 15.67 14.78
C ARG A 224 -2.34 16.02 13.93
N ASN A 225 -2.33 17.23 13.34
CA ASN A 225 -1.27 17.75 12.49
C ASN A 225 -1.03 16.97 11.16
N GLY A 226 -2.00 16.21 10.69
CA GLY A 226 -1.99 15.71 9.32
C GLY A 226 -2.33 16.83 8.32
N THR A 227 -1.98 16.61 7.08
CA THR A 227 -2.12 17.59 5.98
C THR A 227 -3.10 17.09 4.94
N VAL A 228 -3.97 17.94 4.43
CA VAL A 228 -4.84 17.64 3.29
C VAL A 228 -4.09 17.99 2.01
N LEU A 229 -3.86 17.00 1.15
CA LEU A 229 -3.20 17.13 -0.15
C LEU A 229 -4.22 17.39 -1.26
N ALA A 230 -5.34 16.66 -1.25
CA ALA A 230 -6.51 16.92 -2.08
C ALA A 230 -7.75 16.97 -1.19
N PRO A 231 -8.52 18.08 -1.18
CA PRO A 231 -9.71 18.19 -0.32
C PRO A 231 -10.76 17.12 -0.68
N PRO A 232 -11.69 16.78 0.24
CA PRO A 232 -12.73 15.79 -0.03
C PRO A 232 -13.54 16.11 -1.29
N PHE A 233 -13.70 15.10 -2.16
CA PHE A 233 -14.48 15.17 -3.39
C PHE A 233 -15.24 13.88 -3.66
N ASP A 234 -16.32 13.97 -4.43
CA ASP A 234 -17.13 12.82 -4.81
C ASP A 234 -16.68 12.26 -6.16
N MET A 235 -16.58 10.95 -6.26
CA MET A 235 -16.26 10.20 -7.47
C MET A 235 -17.19 8.98 -7.60
N MET A 236 -17.07 8.26 -8.72
CA MET A 236 -17.92 7.10 -9.02
C MET A 236 -17.86 6.02 -7.89
N ALA A 237 -16.71 5.81 -7.28
CA ALA A 237 -16.51 4.81 -6.23
C ALA A 237 -16.92 5.29 -4.82
N GLY A 238 -17.16 6.58 -4.63
CA GLY A 238 -17.53 7.16 -3.33
C GLY A 238 -16.94 8.54 -3.11
N ARG A 239 -16.98 9.00 -1.86
CA ARG A 239 -16.34 10.25 -1.43
C ARG A 239 -14.94 9.96 -0.93
N MET A 240 -13.94 10.67 -1.44
CA MET A 240 -12.54 10.44 -1.10
C MET A 240 -11.76 11.73 -0.86
N THR A 241 -10.56 11.59 -0.32
CA THR A 241 -9.56 12.64 -0.12
C THR A 241 -8.16 12.03 -0.19
N VAL A 242 -7.16 12.83 -0.54
CA VAL A 242 -5.75 12.46 -0.39
C VAL A 242 -5.14 13.32 0.71
N VAL A 243 -4.46 12.70 1.64
CA VAL A 243 -3.92 13.33 2.85
C VAL A 243 -2.50 12.85 3.12
N ALA A 244 -1.81 13.49 4.04
CA ALA A 244 -0.56 12.99 4.60
C ALA A 244 -0.63 12.99 6.13
N ASP A 245 0.05 12.03 6.74
CA ASP A 245 0.25 12.00 8.18
C ASP A 245 1.22 13.10 8.64
N PRO A 246 1.44 13.32 9.97
CA PRO A 246 2.34 14.35 10.46
C PRO A 246 3.81 14.19 10.04
N GLN A 247 4.22 13.01 9.56
CA GLN A 247 5.56 12.73 9.08
C GLN A 247 5.69 12.83 7.56
N GLY A 248 4.58 13.18 6.88
CA GLY A 248 4.51 13.42 5.44
C GLY A 248 4.16 12.20 4.60
N ALA A 249 3.76 11.07 5.21
CA ALA A 249 3.34 9.89 4.47
C ALA A 249 1.98 10.10 3.78
N PRO A 250 1.91 10.10 2.43
CA PRO A 250 0.67 10.27 1.70
C PRO A 250 -0.17 8.98 1.72
N PHE A 251 -1.49 9.14 1.83
CA PHE A 251 -2.46 8.06 1.66
C PHE A 251 -3.83 8.64 1.30
N ALA A 252 -4.70 7.82 0.75
CA ALA A 252 -6.08 8.20 0.49
C ALA A 252 -7.03 7.64 1.54
N MET A 253 -8.11 8.35 1.80
CA MET A 253 -9.25 7.87 2.57
C MET A 253 -10.50 7.90 1.70
N ILE A 254 -11.31 6.85 1.77
CA ILE A 254 -12.53 6.75 0.98
C ILE A 254 -13.68 6.19 1.82
N LYS A 255 -14.84 6.83 1.69
CA LYS A 255 -16.13 6.22 2.05
C LYS A 255 -16.72 5.64 0.77
N PRO A 256 -16.62 4.31 0.57
CA PRO A 256 -17.15 3.69 -0.65
C PRO A 256 -18.67 3.78 -0.69
N ILE A 257 -19.24 3.87 -1.90
CA ILE A 257 -20.68 3.63 -2.06
C ILE A 257 -20.96 2.15 -1.79
N PRO A 258 -22.09 1.82 -1.16
CA PRO A 258 -22.50 0.42 -1.02
C PRO A 258 -22.64 -0.25 -2.39
N LEU A 259 -22.03 -1.43 -2.53
CA LEU A 259 -22.18 -2.28 -3.72
C LEU A 259 -23.57 -2.89 -3.78
#